data_04932e28bbf1c047720fbdf18610a22f
#
_entry.id   04932e28bbf1c047720fbdf18610a22f
#
_cell.length_a   1.000
_cell.length_b   1.000
_cell.length_c   1.000
_cell.angle_alpha   90.00
_cell.angle_beta   90.00
_cell.angle_gamma   90.00
#
_symmetry.space_group_name_H-M   'P 1'
#
loop_
_entity.id
_entity.type
_entity.pdbx_description
1 polymer ?
#
loop_
_entity_poly.entity_id
_entity_poly.type
_entity_poly.pdbx_seq_one_letter_code
_entity_poly.pdbx_strand_id
1 'polypeptide(L)'
;EITDLVTRVAIRRGRNRLTSQFEAGTANVTLYDQTGDWNPTNPASIYYPNLVPLRQIIIYATYNSQDYFLFSGFINTYDTGFRQGNDELSTVTLKCVDGFKLLAGSGIATVTGSGVQTSGARVNAILDEIEWPLSLRNVDTGDSTLQADPGTDRDALQALFNVEQSEFGGIFLDANGKVDFVSRNALIATPAFPVYEFSDQGVDISYTNAVVAFDDTNLVNDVSITRLGGTPQNVFDQPSIDKFFLHSGQRSDILVQTNAEALSQAQGILATRKDPEVRIDSIQLNLYDDVNPNKPLAGVDIELLD
;
A
#
# COMPACT_ATOMS: atom_id res chain seq x y z
N GLU A 1 -24.82 6.48 -7.78
CA GLU A 1 -24.19 7.39 -6.83
C GLU A 1 -24.96 7.39 -5.52
N ILE A 2 -24.26 7.41 -4.38
CA ILE A 2 -24.82 7.25 -3.03
C ILE A 2 -24.42 8.37 -2.08
N THR A 3 -23.82 9.42 -2.58
CA THR A 3 -23.22 10.53 -1.84
C THR A 3 -24.17 11.13 -0.81
N ASP A 4 -25.44 11.32 -1.16
CA ASP A 4 -26.45 11.94 -0.29
C ASP A 4 -26.80 11.11 0.95
N LEU A 5 -26.50 9.81 0.95
CA LEU A 5 -26.72 8.91 2.06
C LEU A 5 -25.52 8.77 3.00
N VAL A 6 -24.34 9.25 2.56
CA VAL A 6 -23.09 9.06 3.29
C VAL A 6 -23.02 10.02 4.47
N THR A 7 -22.82 9.46 5.65
CA THR A 7 -22.65 10.22 6.89
C THR A 7 -21.19 10.26 7.35
N ARG A 8 -20.39 9.25 6.98
CA ARG A 8 -18.98 9.15 7.35
C ARG A 8 -18.22 8.29 6.36
N VAL A 9 -17.01 8.73 6.06
CA VAL A 9 -16.02 7.95 5.32
C VAL A 9 -14.74 7.91 6.16
N ALA A 10 -14.13 6.74 6.27
CA ALA A 10 -12.81 6.56 6.86
C ALA A 10 -12.01 5.63 5.96
N ILE A 11 -10.89 6.10 5.45
CA ILE A 11 -10.00 5.38 4.53
C ILE A 11 -8.65 5.18 5.23
N ARG A 12 -8.08 4.00 5.08
CA ARG A 12 -6.73 3.68 5.50
C ARG A 12 -6.00 3.01 4.35
N ARG A 13 -4.90 3.60 3.93
CA ARG A 13 -3.96 3.05 2.95
C ARG A 13 -2.54 3.24 3.50
N GLY A 14 -1.62 2.42 3.11
CA GLY A 14 -0.23 2.64 3.48
C GLY A 14 0.58 1.39 3.75
N ARG A 15 1.79 1.63 4.21
CA ARG A 15 2.82 0.63 4.47
C ARG A 15 2.87 0.27 5.96
N ASN A 16 3.01 -1.02 6.24
CA ASN A 16 3.29 -1.47 7.60
C ASN A 16 4.78 -1.25 7.90
N ARG A 17 5.06 -0.53 8.99
CA ARG A 17 6.44 -0.21 9.39
C ARG A 17 7.27 -1.43 9.77
N LEU A 18 6.66 -2.40 10.44
CA LEU A 18 7.36 -3.59 10.94
C LEU A 18 7.75 -4.54 9.81
N THR A 19 6.85 -4.76 8.87
CA THR A 19 7.08 -5.69 7.75
C THR A 19 7.73 -5.01 6.55
N SER A 20 7.72 -3.67 6.51
CA SER A 20 8.11 -2.87 5.34
C SER A 20 7.33 -3.21 4.07
N GLN A 21 6.11 -3.77 4.21
CA GLN A 21 5.21 -4.11 3.12
C GLN A 21 3.96 -3.24 3.16
N PHE A 22 3.38 -2.99 1.99
CA PHE A 22 2.08 -2.35 1.90
C PHE A 22 0.98 -3.32 2.37
N GLU A 23 0.07 -2.80 3.16
CA GLU A 23 -1.12 -3.54 3.59
C GLU A 23 -2.29 -3.27 2.65
N ALA A 24 -3.26 -4.19 2.64
CA ALA A 24 -4.52 -3.96 1.94
C ALA A 24 -5.17 -2.66 2.41
N GLY A 25 -5.46 -1.78 1.48
CA GLY A 25 -6.24 -0.57 1.76
C GLY A 25 -7.64 -0.93 2.22
N THR A 26 -8.15 -0.17 3.18
CA THR A 26 -9.51 -0.35 3.71
C THR A 26 -10.29 0.95 3.70
N ALA A 27 -11.59 0.85 3.47
CA ALA A 27 -12.50 1.98 3.63
C ALA A 27 -13.76 1.54 4.39
N ASN A 28 -14.20 2.38 5.32
CA ASN A 28 -15.48 2.23 5.97
C ASN A 28 -16.38 3.40 5.58
N VAL A 29 -17.49 3.08 4.90
CA VAL A 29 -18.49 4.07 4.48
C VAL A 29 -19.76 3.83 5.26
N THR A 30 -20.14 4.78 6.09
CA THR A 30 -21.39 4.71 6.87
C THR A 30 -22.48 5.46 6.14
N LEU A 31 -23.57 4.77 5.85
CA LEU A 31 -24.76 5.28 5.18
C LEU A 31 -25.89 5.42 6.17
N TYR A 32 -26.74 6.39 5.92
CA TYR A 32 -28.03 6.53 6.56
C TYR A 32 -29.06 5.70 5.77
N ASP A 33 -29.74 4.78 6.44
CA ASP A 33 -30.67 3.82 5.78
C ASP A 33 -32.00 3.74 6.54
N GLN A 34 -32.89 4.67 6.27
CA GLN A 34 -34.22 4.73 6.88
C GLN A 34 -35.16 3.63 6.39
N THR A 35 -35.01 3.23 5.13
CA THR A 35 -35.94 2.33 4.45
C THR A 35 -35.48 0.87 4.50
N GLY A 36 -34.27 0.61 4.96
CA GLY A 36 -33.68 -0.72 4.93
C GLY A 36 -33.26 -1.16 3.53
N ASP A 37 -33.07 -0.21 2.61
CA ASP A 37 -32.68 -0.50 1.23
C ASP A 37 -31.28 -1.07 1.11
N TRP A 38 -30.39 -0.75 2.06
CA TRP A 38 -29.01 -1.26 2.10
C TRP A 38 -28.86 -2.56 2.90
N ASN A 39 -29.95 -3.16 3.35
CA ASN A 39 -29.94 -4.48 3.94
C ASN A 39 -29.99 -5.58 2.86
N PRO A 40 -28.93 -6.40 2.69
CA PRO A 40 -28.89 -7.45 1.66
C PRO A 40 -30.00 -8.50 1.77
N THR A 41 -30.59 -8.65 2.95
CA THR A 41 -31.65 -9.64 3.21
C THR A 41 -33.06 -9.07 3.07
N ASN A 42 -33.22 -7.79 2.78
CA ASN A 42 -34.52 -7.15 2.61
C ASN A 42 -35.05 -7.34 1.17
N PRO A 43 -36.05 -8.22 0.93
CA PRO A 43 -36.57 -8.43 -0.42
C PRO A 43 -37.40 -7.25 -0.96
N ALA A 44 -37.75 -6.28 -0.10
CA ALA A 44 -38.47 -5.07 -0.49
C ALA A 44 -37.50 -3.94 -0.93
N SER A 45 -36.19 -4.12 -0.72
CA SER A 45 -35.18 -3.16 -1.14
C SER A 45 -35.17 -2.99 -2.65
N ILE A 46 -35.03 -1.74 -3.12
CA ILE A 46 -34.85 -1.41 -4.54
C ILE A 46 -33.54 -1.99 -5.11
N TYR A 47 -32.58 -2.34 -4.26
CA TYR A 47 -31.29 -2.92 -4.66
C TYR A 47 -31.26 -4.45 -4.61
N TYR A 48 -32.30 -5.09 -4.07
CA TYR A 48 -32.37 -6.55 -3.98
C TYR A 48 -32.51 -7.19 -5.38
N PRO A 49 -31.81 -8.29 -5.70
CA PRO A 49 -30.84 -9.06 -4.89
C PRO A 49 -29.36 -8.66 -5.15
N ASN A 50 -29.08 -7.41 -5.54
CA ASN A 50 -27.77 -6.98 -6.04
C ASN A 50 -26.79 -6.50 -4.98
N LEU A 51 -27.19 -6.41 -3.71
CA LEU A 51 -26.30 -6.12 -2.58
C LEU A 51 -25.53 -7.39 -2.20
N VAL A 52 -24.45 -7.63 -2.88
CA VAL A 52 -23.60 -8.82 -2.67
C VAL A 52 -22.16 -8.40 -2.38
N PRO A 53 -21.39 -9.23 -1.64
CA PRO A 53 -19.97 -9.00 -1.45
C PRO A 53 -19.23 -8.86 -2.79
N LEU A 54 -18.11 -8.17 -2.77
CA LEU A 54 -17.25 -7.87 -3.92
C LEU A 54 -17.88 -6.95 -4.97
N ARG A 55 -18.93 -6.19 -4.63
CA ARG A 55 -19.34 -5.04 -5.43
C ARG A 55 -18.25 -3.98 -5.40
N GLN A 56 -17.88 -3.49 -6.57
CA GLN A 56 -16.92 -2.40 -6.70
C GLN A 56 -17.46 -1.12 -6.08
N ILE A 57 -16.60 -0.40 -5.38
CA ILE A 57 -16.84 0.93 -4.84
C ILE A 57 -15.68 1.84 -5.23
N ILE A 58 -16.01 3.07 -5.61
CA ILE A 58 -15.06 4.13 -5.88
C ILE A 58 -15.42 5.30 -4.97
N ILE A 59 -14.46 5.82 -4.24
CA ILE A 59 -14.61 6.99 -3.38
C ILE A 59 -13.73 8.09 -3.95
N TYR A 60 -14.33 9.22 -4.25
CA TYR A 60 -13.63 10.40 -4.74
C TYR A 60 -14.20 11.66 -4.09
N ALA A 61 -13.42 12.73 -4.10
CA ALA A 61 -13.84 14.06 -3.69
C ALA A 61 -13.73 15.01 -4.87
N THR A 62 -14.71 15.89 -5.03
CA THR A 62 -14.66 16.91 -6.08
C THR A 62 -14.27 18.25 -5.47
N TYR A 63 -13.20 18.86 -5.98
CA TYR A 63 -12.76 20.20 -5.60
C TYR A 63 -12.46 21.03 -6.85
N ASN A 64 -12.99 22.23 -6.94
CA ASN A 64 -12.84 23.11 -8.11
C ASN A 64 -13.19 22.42 -9.45
N SER A 65 -14.24 21.60 -9.48
CA SER A 65 -14.68 20.80 -10.64
C SER A 65 -13.67 19.76 -11.11
N GLN A 66 -12.70 19.38 -10.29
CA GLN A 66 -11.77 18.29 -10.49
C GLN A 66 -12.06 17.17 -9.47
N ASP A 67 -12.13 15.93 -9.96
CA ASP A 67 -12.31 14.75 -9.12
C ASP A 67 -10.95 14.20 -8.68
N TYR A 68 -10.82 13.98 -7.39
CA TYR A 68 -9.67 13.37 -6.73
C TYR A 68 -10.08 12.02 -6.17
N PHE A 69 -9.53 10.96 -6.74
CA PHE A 69 -9.79 9.61 -6.27
C PHE A 69 -9.10 9.38 -4.92
N LEU A 70 -9.83 8.83 -3.97
CA LEU A 70 -9.34 8.56 -2.62
C LEU A 70 -9.20 7.07 -2.35
N PHE A 71 -10.08 6.26 -2.96
CA PHE A 71 -10.09 4.82 -2.78
C PHE A 71 -10.89 4.13 -3.89
N SER A 72 -10.34 3.06 -4.43
CA SER A 72 -11.04 2.12 -5.30
C SER A 72 -10.88 0.70 -4.75
N GLY A 73 -11.99 -0.02 -4.64
CA GLY A 73 -11.96 -1.35 -4.06
C GLY A 73 -13.32 -2.06 -4.13
N PHE A 74 -13.56 -2.94 -3.17
CA PHE A 74 -14.70 -3.84 -3.16
C PHE A 74 -15.36 -3.87 -1.79
N ILE A 75 -16.68 -3.88 -1.76
CA ILE A 75 -17.45 -4.04 -0.51
C ILE A 75 -17.30 -5.48 -0.04
N ASN A 76 -16.65 -5.67 1.10
CA ASN A 76 -16.47 -6.99 1.72
C ASN A 76 -17.67 -7.36 2.61
N THR A 77 -18.23 -6.38 3.32
CA THR A 77 -19.31 -6.62 4.30
C THR A 77 -20.27 -5.45 4.33
N TYR A 78 -21.54 -5.77 4.47
CA TYR A 78 -22.64 -4.84 4.77
C TYR A 78 -23.05 -5.02 6.23
N ASP A 79 -22.61 -4.13 7.12
CA ASP A 79 -22.99 -4.18 8.54
C ASP A 79 -24.21 -3.29 8.77
N THR A 80 -25.37 -3.91 8.98
CA THR A 80 -26.62 -3.21 9.24
C THR A 80 -26.82 -3.00 10.73
N GLY A 81 -27.01 -1.75 11.16
CA GLY A 81 -27.29 -1.38 12.54
C GLY A 81 -28.77 -1.00 12.71
N PHE A 82 -29.53 -1.81 13.44
CA PHE A 82 -30.92 -1.52 13.78
C PHE A 82 -30.99 -0.86 15.14
N ARG A 83 -31.73 0.25 15.26
CA ARG A 83 -32.03 0.89 16.53
C ARG A 83 -33.49 0.63 16.92
N GLN A 84 -33.69 0.03 18.08
CA GLN A 84 -35.02 -0.25 18.57
C GLN A 84 -35.80 1.06 18.87
N GLY A 85 -36.98 1.19 18.27
CA GLY A 85 -37.90 2.30 18.52
C GLY A 85 -37.65 3.58 17.75
N ASN A 86 -36.66 3.61 16.85
CA ASN A 86 -36.42 4.76 15.97
C ASN A 86 -35.69 4.34 14.70
N ASP A 87 -36.43 3.87 13.70
CA ASP A 87 -35.92 3.42 12.41
C ASP A 87 -35.21 4.56 11.63
N GLU A 88 -35.56 5.83 11.94
CA GLU A 88 -34.94 7.02 11.34
C GLU A 88 -33.45 7.14 11.64
N LEU A 89 -32.93 6.38 12.61
CA LEU A 89 -31.49 6.38 12.96
C LEU A 89 -30.78 5.10 12.53
N SER A 90 -31.41 4.27 11.71
CA SER A 90 -30.76 3.07 11.16
C SER A 90 -29.62 3.44 10.22
N THR A 91 -28.53 2.74 10.37
CA THR A 91 -27.32 2.97 9.55
C THR A 91 -26.79 1.66 9.02
N VAL A 92 -26.15 1.73 7.87
CA VAL A 92 -25.37 0.62 7.30
C VAL A 92 -23.92 1.06 7.14
N THR A 93 -22.98 0.22 7.58
CA THR A 93 -21.57 0.44 7.34
C THR A 93 -21.07 -0.54 6.29
N LEU A 94 -20.65 0.01 5.15
CA LEU A 94 -19.97 -0.74 4.10
C LEU A 94 -18.49 -0.86 4.49
N LYS A 95 -18.04 -2.08 4.80
CA LYS A 95 -16.61 -2.35 5.02
C LYS A 95 -15.99 -2.77 3.70
N CYS A 96 -15.08 -1.97 3.22
CA CYS A 96 -14.47 -2.12 1.90
C CYS A 96 -12.98 -2.47 2.04
N VAL A 97 -12.47 -3.21 1.05
CA VAL A 97 -11.07 -3.59 0.90
C VAL A 97 -10.65 -3.35 -0.54
N ASP A 98 -9.39 -3.06 -0.76
CA ASP A 98 -8.86 -2.85 -2.10
C ASP A 98 -8.62 -4.17 -2.88
N GLY A 99 -7.99 -4.07 -4.04
CA GLY A 99 -7.73 -5.21 -4.93
C GLY A 99 -6.77 -6.26 -4.35
N PHE A 100 -6.01 -5.98 -3.29
CA PHE A 100 -5.19 -6.98 -2.62
C PHE A 100 -6.02 -8.17 -2.11
N LYS A 101 -7.29 -7.93 -1.77
CA LYS A 101 -8.23 -9.00 -1.42
C LYS A 101 -8.43 -9.98 -2.58
N LEU A 102 -8.49 -9.49 -3.81
CA LEU A 102 -8.64 -10.36 -5.00
C LEU A 102 -7.34 -11.09 -5.30
N LEU A 103 -6.20 -10.39 -5.22
CA LEU A 103 -4.86 -10.98 -5.42
C LEU A 103 -4.59 -12.09 -4.40
N ALA A 104 -4.94 -11.89 -3.13
CA ALA A 104 -4.84 -12.91 -2.08
C ALA A 104 -5.82 -14.08 -2.26
N GLY A 105 -6.91 -13.89 -3.00
CA GLY A 105 -7.86 -14.94 -3.33
C GLY A 105 -7.52 -15.72 -4.60
N SER A 106 -6.54 -15.27 -5.38
CA SER A 106 -6.16 -15.85 -6.69
C SER A 106 -4.98 -16.80 -6.53
N GLY A 107 -5.25 -18.12 -6.51
CA GLY A 107 -4.22 -19.14 -6.42
C GLY A 107 -3.43 -19.29 -7.72
N ILE A 108 -2.11 -19.37 -7.64
CA ILE A 108 -1.21 -19.67 -8.76
C ILE A 108 -0.22 -20.76 -8.36
N ALA A 109 0.04 -21.71 -9.26
CA ALA A 109 1.04 -22.75 -9.06
C ALA A 109 2.35 -22.42 -9.83
N THR A 110 2.21 -22.03 -11.08
CA THR A 110 3.32 -21.71 -11.96
C THR A 110 3.03 -20.42 -12.68
N VAL A 111 4.03 -19.58 -12.82
CA VAL A 111 3.92 -18.35 -13.63
C VAL A 111 4.45 -18.62 -15.02
N THR A 112 3.58 -18.60 -16.02
CA THR A 112 3.90 -18.90 -17.41
C THR A 112 4.97 -17.94 -17.96
N GLY A 113 5.95 -18.45 -18.68
CA GLY A 113 7.01 -17.63 -19.27
C GLY A 113 8.01 -17.04 -18.29
N SER A 114 7.98 -17.45 -17.03
CA SER A 114 8.79 -16.91 -15.95
C SER A 114 10.21 -17.55 -15.86
N GLY A 115 10.98 -17.45 -16.93
CA GLY A 115 12.40 -17.73 -16.90
C GLY A 115 13.19 -16.65 -16.14
N VAL A 116 14.48 -16.50 -16.48
CA VAL A 116 15.27 -15.37 -15.99
C VAL A 116 14.77 -14.09 -16.64
N GLN A 117 14.37 -13.12 -15.82
CA GLN A 117 13.75 -11.87 -16.29
C GLN A 117 13.86 -10.75 -15.24
N THR A 118 13.57 -9.51 -15.63
CA THR A 118 13.51 -8.40 -14.69
C THR A 118 12.35 -8.56 -13.70
N SER A 119 12.43 -7.93 -12.55
CA SER A 119 11.39 -7.94 -11.52
C SER A 119 10.06 -7.41 -12.05
N GLY A 120 10.04 -6.32 -12.83
CA GLY A 120 8.82 -5.81 -13.43
C GLY A 120 8.22 -6.74 -14.48
N ALA A 121 9.04 -7.44 -15.27
CA ALA A 121 8.54 -8.46 -16.18
C ALA A 121 7.89 -9.64 -15.41
N ARG A 122 8.44 -9.99 -14.24
CA ARG A 122 7.84 -11.00 -13.36
C ARG A 122 6.51 -10.53 -12.76
N VAL A 123 6.41 -9.28 -12.33
CA VAL A 123 5.15 -8.69 -11.86
C VAL A 123 4.08 -8.80 -12.95
N ASN A 124 4.40 -8.39 -14.18
CA ASN A 124 3.47 -8.50 -15.29
C ASN A 124 3.06 -9.95 -15.58
N ALA A 125 4.02 -10.90 -15.57
CA ALA A 125 3.72 -12.31 -15.79
C ALA A 125 2.79 -12.89 -14.70
N ILE A 126 2.97 -12.51 -13.43
CA ILE A 126 2.05 -12.90 -12.34
C ILE A 126 0.65 -12.33 -12.57
N LEU A 127 0.55 -11.06 -12.96
CA LEU A 127 -0.72 -10.40 -13.22
C LEU A 127 -1.41 -10.96 -14.48
N ASP A 128 -0.65 -11.42 -15.48
CA ASP A 128 -1.19 -12.09 -16.66
C ASP A 128 -1.78 -13.48 -16.31
N GLU A 129 -1.15 -14.21 -15.41
CA GLU A 129 -1.61 -15.55 -14.98
C GLU A 129 -3.01 -15.51 -14.33
N ILE A 130 -3.36 -14.40 -13.70
CA ILE A 130 -4.68 -14.17 -13.06
C ILE A 130 -5.60 -13.27 -13.90
N GLU A 131 -5.24 -13.00 -15.15
CA GLU A 131 -6.01 -12.16 -16.09
C GLU A 131 -6.30 -10.75 -15.53
N TRP A 132 -5.37 -10.18 -14.71
CA TRP A 132 -5.53 -8.82 -14.21
C TRP A 132 -5.47 -7.81 -15.36
N PRO A 133 -6.43 -6.86 -15.47
CA PRO A 133 -6.49 -5.96 -16.61
C PRO A 133 -5.23 -5.10 -16.80
N LEU A 134 -4.75 -4.95 -18.02
CA LEU A 134 -3.60 -4.10 -18.35
C LEU A 134 -3.83 -2.62 -17.98
N SER A 135 -5.07 -2.14 -18.07
CA SER A 135 -5.44 -0.77 -17.70
C SER A 135 -5.33 -0.49 -16.19
N LEU A 136 -5.25 -1.55 -15.38
CA LEU A 136 -5.11 -1.49 -13.93
C LEU A 136 -3.69 -1.88 -13.48
N ARG A 137 -2.67 -1.57 -14.29
CA ARG A 137 -1.27 -1.81 -13.97
C ARG A 137 -0.45 -0.56 -14.24
N ASN A 138 0.49 -0.29 -13.35
CA ASN A 138 1.56 0.67 -13.52
C ASN A 138 2.84 0.02 -13.00
N VAL A 139 3.64 -0.57 -13.90
CA VAL A 139 4.71 -1.49 -13.53
C VAL A 139 6.04 -1.00 -14.13
N ASP A 140 6.97 -0.62 -13.26
CA ASP A 140 8.35 -0.32 -13.64
C ASP A 140 9.05 -1.56 -14.21
N THR A 141 10.09 -1.35 -15.00
CA THR A 141 10.91 -2.46 -15.54
C THR A 141 11.57 -3.28 -14.43
N GLY A 142 11.91 -2.60 -13.32
CA GLY A 142 12.67 -3.17 -12.21
C GLY A 142 14.18 -3.19 -12.45
N ASP A 143 14.94 -3.18 -11.37
CA ASP A 143 16.40 -3.10 -11.36
C ASP A 143 17.05 -4.46 -11.11
N SER A 144 16.31 -5.41 -10.53
CA SER A 144 16.81 -6.75 -10.22
C SER A 144 16.51 -7.75 -11.34
N THR A 145 17.46 -8.65 -11.58
CA THR A 145 17.23 -9.83 -12.42
C THR A 145 16.85 -11.00 -11.54
N LEU A 146 15.67 -11.55 -11.78
CA LEU A 146 15.14 -12.68 -11.02
C LEU A 146 15.44 -14.00 -11.72
N GLN A 147 15.76 -15.03 -10.93
CA GLN A 147 15.84 -16.40 -11.41
C GLN A 147 14.44 -16.94 -11.79
N ALA A 148 14.39 -18.11 -12.43
CA ALA A 148 13.14 -18.75 -12.79
C ALA A 148 12.18 -18.85 -11.59
N ASP A 149 10.89 -18.76 -11.84
CA ASP A 149 9.87 -18.91 -10.79
C ASP A 149 9.98 -20.29 -10.13
N PRO A 150 9.88 -20.40 -8.80
CA PRO A 150 10.01 -21.67 -8.10
C PRO A 150 8.89 -22.68 -8.40
N GLY A 151 7.78 -22.27 -9.02
CA GLY A 151 6.68 -23.13 -9.37
C GLY A 151 5.96 -23.77 -8.17
N THR A 152 5.85 -23.02 -7.07
CA THR A 152 5.18 -23.47 -5.85
C THR A 152 3.78 -22.91 -5.75
N ASP A 153 2.84 -23.71 -5.22
CA ASP A 153 1.47 -23.26 -4.95
C ASP A 153 1.46 -22.11 -3.94
N ARG A 154 0.90 -20.98 -4.35
CA ARG A 154 0.74 -19.77 -3.55
C ARG A 154 -0.35 -18.87 -4.13
N ASP A 155 -0.77 -17.85 -3.42
CA ASP A 155 -1.62 -16.81 -4.02
C ASP A 155 -0.78 -15.77 -4.79
N ALA A 156 -1.45 -15.02 -5.67
CA ALA A 156 -0.83 -14.03 -6.51
C ALA A 156 -0.20 -12.88 -5.69
N LEU A 157 -0.84 -12.49 -4.58
CA LEU A 157 -0.30 -11.46 -3.69
C LEU A 157 1.02 -11.88 -3.07
N GLN A 158 1.11 -13.12 -2.58
CA GLN A 158 2.36 -13.67 -2.05
C GLN A 158 3.46 -13.73 -3.12
N ALA A 159 3.09 -14.11 -4.36
CA ALA A 159 4.04 -14.09 -5.46
C ALA A 159 4.56 -12.69 -5.77
N LEU A 160 3.69 -11.68 -5.77
CA LEU A 160 4.05 -10.27 -5.93
C LEU A 160 4.96 -9.79 -4.79
N PHE A 161 4.64 -10.12 -3.54
CA PHE A 161 5.50 -9.77 -2.39
C PHE A 161 6.87 -10.42 -2.45
N ASN A 162 7.00 -11.63 -2.98
CA ASN A 162 8.31 -12.26 -3.21
C ASN A 162 9.14 -11.47 -4.24
N VAL A 163 8.49 -10.90 -5.26
CA VAL A 163 9.16 -10.00 -6.21
C VAL A 163 9.55 -8.69 -5.54
N GLU A 164 8.65 -8.05 -4.78
CA GLU A 164 8.91 -6.83 -4.03
C GLU A 164 10.12 -6.99 -3.10
N GLN A 165 10.15 -8.08 -2.33
CA GLN A 165 11.28 -8.38 -1.44
C GLN A 165 12.60 -8.59 -2.19
N SER A 166 12.53 -9.18 -3.38
CA SER A 166 13.70 -9.44 -4.23
C SER A 166 14.20 -8.20 -4.94
N GLU A 167 13.33 -7.25 -5.22
CA GLU A 167 13.64 -5.95 -5.84
C GLU A 167 14.09 -4.92 -4.82
N PHE A 168 13.60 -4.96 -3.58
CA PHE A 168 13.60 -3.85 -2.62
C PHE A 168 12.83 -2.63 -3.13
N GLY A 169 11.82 -2.89 -3.92
CA GLY A 169 10.88 -1.92 -4.44
C GLY A 169 9.65 -1.75 -3.55
N GLY A 170 8.55 -1.32 -4.17
CA GLY A 170 7.24 -1.24 -3.54
C GLY A 170 6.15 -1.80 -4.44
N ILE A 171 5.21 -2.55 -3.86
CA ILE A 171 3.98 -2.97 -4.54
C ILE A 171 2.79 -2.50 -3.71
N PHE A 172 1.92 -1.72 -4.33
CA PHE A 172 0.72 -1.19 -3.69
C PHE A 172 -0.41 -1.01 -4.70
N LEU A 173 -1.58 -0.65 -4.22
CA LEU A 173 -2.70 -0.20 -5.07
C LEU A 173 -2.86 1.30 -4.94
N ASP A 174 -2.88 2.02 -6.06
CA ASP A 174 -3.15 3.45 -6.11
C ASP A 174 -4.61 3.76 -5.75
N ALA A 175 -4.97 5.04 -5.64
CA ALA A 175 -6.33 5.45 -5.33
C ALA A 175 -7.34 5.05 -6.42
N ASN A 176 -6.88 4.84 -7.66
CA ASN A 176 -7.70 4.39 -8.79
C ASN A 176 -7.87 2.85 -8.84
N GLY A 177 -7.16 2.11 -7.98
CA GLY A 177 -7.16 0.65 -7.93
C GLY A 177 -6.21 -0.01 -8.92
N LYS A 178 -5.20 0.69 -9.42
CA LYS A 178 -4.13 0.09 -10.21
C LYS A 178 -3.11 -0.57 -9.29
N VAL A 179 -2.56 -1.68 -9.74
CA VAL A 179 -1.36 -2.27 -9.13
C VAL A 179 -0.16 -1.46 -9.59
N ASP A 180 0.46 -0.76 -8.65
CA ASP A 180 1.71 -0.06 -8.85
C ASP A 180 2.88 -0.91 -8.37
N PHE A 181 3.88 -1.06 -9.23
CA PHE A 181 5.18 -1.62 -8.88
C PHE A 181 6.25 -0.57 -9.14
N VAL A 182 6.87 -0.11 -8.06
CA VAL A 182 7.93 0.90 -8.08
C VAL A 182 9.27 0.21 -7.83
N SER A 183 10.23 0.41 -8.74
CA SER A 183 11.54 -0.19 -8.63
C SER A 183 12.38 0.45 -7.52
N ARG A 184 13.43 -0.24 -7.06
CA ARG A 184 14.36 0.26 -6.04
C ARG A 184 14.95 1.62 -6.40
N ASN A 185 15.41 1.79 -7.63
CA ASN A 185 16.02 3.05 -8.06
C ASN A 185 14.98 4.17 -8.17
N ALA A 186 13.75 3.87 -8.55
CA ALA A 186 12.66 4.84 -8.56
C ALA A 186 12.31 5.32 -7.14
N LEU A 187 12.34 4.43 -6.13
CA LEU A 187 12.14 4.81 -4.73
C LEU A 187 13.25 5.72 -4.16
N ILE A 188 14.47 5.60 -4.67
CA ILE A 188 15.63 6.38 -4.20
C ILE A 188 15.74 7.70 -5.00
N ALA A 189 15.17 7.72 -6.21
CA ALA A 189 15.22 8.91 -7.05
C ALA A 189 14.52 10.07 -6.37
N THR A 190 15.19 11.23 -6.33
CA THR A 190 14.53 12.46 -5.88
C THR A 190 13.39 12.77 -6.83
N PRO A 191 12.15 12.94 -6.35
CA PRO A 191 11.01 13.24 -7.22
C PRO A 191 11.28 14.49 -8.03
N ALA A 192 10.97 14.41 -9.32
CA ALA A 192 11.15 15.55 -10.21
C ALA A 192 10.13 16.65 -9.92
N PHE A 193 8.95 16.34 -9.36
CA PHE A 193 7.82 17.26 -9.03
C PHE A 193 6.71 16.53 -8.28
N PRO A 194 5.86 17.31 -7.57
CA PRO A 194 6.20 18.46 -6.74
C PRO A 194 6.57 18.00 -5.35
N VAL A 195 7.61 18.56 -4.82
CA VAL A 195 7.88 18.44 -3.38
C VAL A 195 6.90 19.38 -2.68
N TYR A 196 5.97 18.83 -1.91
CA TYR A 196 5.11 19.60 -1.04
C TYR A 196 5.87 19.96 0.24
N GLU A 197 5.84 21.22 0.58
CA GLU A 197 6.46 21.70 1.81
C GLU A 197 5.39 21.92 2.88
N PHE A 198 5.59 21.28 4.04
CA PHE A 198 4.72 21.45 5.20
C PHE A 198 5.41 22.34 6.22
N SER A 199 4.75 23.41 6.65
CA SER A 199 5.36 24.45 7.48
C SER A 199 4.39 24.94 8.55
N ASP A 200 4.93 25.30 9.72
CA ASP A 200 4.23 26.01 10.78
C ASP A 200 4.35 27.55 10.66
N GLN A 201 5.07 28.03 9.64
CA GLN A 201 5.35 29.46 9.43
C GLN A 201 4.29 30.18 8.60
N GLY A 202 3.22 29.53 8.19
CA GLY A 202 2.13 30.10 7.39
C GLY A 202 2.49 30.42 5.93
N VAL A 203 3.58 29.87 5.41
CA VAL A 203 4.04 30.09 4.02
C VAL A 203 3.63 28.96 3.10
N ASP A 204 3.65 27.72 3.61
CA ASP A 204 3.38 26.50 2.87
C ASP A 204 2.17 25.75 3.44
N ILE A 205 2.00 24.45 3.15
CA ILE A 205 0.87 23.68 3.66
C ILE A 205 1.02 23.54 5.18
N SER A 206 0.02 24.02 5.92
CA SER A 206 0.05 23.98 7.38
C SER A 206 -0.28 22.58 7.92
N TYR A 207 0.33 22.23 9.03
CA TYR A 207 -0.01 21.04 9.81
C TYR A 207 -0.49 21.42 11.20
N THR A 208 -1.37 20.62 11.79
CA THR A 208 -1.89 20.86 13.15
C THR A 208 -1.10 20.14 14.21
N ASN A 209 -0.49 19.02 13.85
CA ASN A 209 0.37 18.25 14.73
C ASN A 209 1.39 17.46 13.92
N ALA A 210 2.62 17.39 14.42
CA ALA A 210 3.66 16.53 13.89
C ALA A 210 4.35 15.80 15.06
N VAL A 211 4.51 14.48 14.92
CA VAL A 211 5.23 13.67 15.88
C VAL A 211 6.53 13.22 15.23
N VAL A 212 7.65 13.60 15.86
CA VAL A 212 8.99 13.23 15.43
C VAL A 212 9.53 12.18 16.37
N ALA A 213 10.04 11.09 15.83
CA ALA A 213 10.66 10.00 16.58
C ALA A 213 12.15 9.89 16.25
N PHE A 214 12.93 9.54 17.28
CA PHE A 214 14.32 9.16 17.16
C PHE A 214 14.54 7.93 18.05
N ASP A 215 14.57 6.77 17.44
CA ASP A 215 14.66 5.47 18.15
C ASP A 215 15.41 4.45 17.28
N ASP A 216 15.48 3.22 17.75
CA ASP A 216 16.15 2.08 17.11
C ASP A 216 15.22 1.22 16.21
N THR A 217 13.99 1.65 15.98
CA THR A 217 12.98 0.84 15.27
C THR A 217 13.45 0.37 13.87
N ASN A 218 14.19 1.22 13.16
CA ASN A 218 14.72 0.93 11.82
C ASN A 218 16.20 0.54 11.81
N LEU A 219 16.84 0.48 12.99
CA LEU A 219 18.26 0.18 13.09
C LEU A 219 18.53 -1.28 12.68
N VAL A 220 19.43 -1.47 11.73
CA VAL A 220 19.93 -2.79 11.31
C VAL A 220 21.42 -2.66 11.03
N ASN A 221 22.27 -3.28 11.84
CA ASN A 221 23.73 -3.21 11.74
C ASN A 221 24.42 -4.55 11.48
N ASP A 222 23.62 -5.61 11.32
CA ASP A 222 24.05 -6.93 10.88
C ASP A 222 22.99 -7.48 9.91
N VAL A 223 23.37 -7.71 8.65
CA VAL A 223 22.44 -8.08 7.59
C VAL A 223 22.85 -9.40 6.96
N SER A 224 21.90 -10.33 6.86
CA SER A 224 22.06 -11.60 6.18
C SER A 224 21.01 -11.77 5.10
N ILE A 225 21.44 -11.86 3.84
CA ILE A 225 20.54 -12.10 2.70
C ILE A 225 20.93 -13.41 2.00
N THR A 226 19.92 -14.26 1.82
CA THR A 226 20.07 -15.55 1.10
C THR A 226 19.11 -15.60 -0.06
N ARG A 227 19.65 -15.75 -1.28
CA ARG A 227 18.80 -16.04 -2.45
C ARG A 227 18.31 -17.49 -2.43
N LEU A 228 17.22 -17.77 -3.08
CA LEU A 228 16.71 -19.13 -3.25
C LEU A 228 17.79 -20.03 -3.90
N GLY A 229 18.14 -21.13 -3.23
CA GLY A 229 19.19 -22.04 -3.66
C GLY A 229 20.62 -21.47 -3.59
N GLY A 230 20.81 -20.33 -2.93
CA GLY A 230 22.12 -19.68 -2.75
C GLY A 230 22.74 -19.94 -1.37
N THR A 231 23.81 -19.20 -1.11
CA THR A 231 24.49 -19.18 0.20
C THR A 231 24.25 -17.83 0.88
N PRO A 232 24.17 -17.77 2.23
CA PRO A 232 23.99 -16.53 2.96
C PRO A 232 25.10 -15.51 2.65
N GLN A 233 24.70 -14.28 2.39
CA GLN A 233 25.56 -13.14 2.20
C GLN A 233 25.44 -12.23 3.43
N ASN A 234 26.49 -12.21 4.26
CA ASN A 234 26.50 -11.52 5.54
C ASN A 234 27.37 -10.28 5.48
N VAL A 235 26.85 -9.17 5.98
CA VAL A 235 27.57 -7.90 6.14
C VAL A 235 27.18 -7.27 7.47
N PHE A 236 28.13 -6.62 8.15
CA PHE A 236 27.89 -5.94 9.43
C PHE A 236 28.74 -4.68 9.56
N ASP A 237 28.34 -3.77 10.45
CA ASP A 237 29.09 -2.57 10.81
C ASP A 237 29.46 -2.62 12.30
N GLN A 238 30.74 -2.95 12.57
CA GLN A 238 31.22 -3.12 13.96
C GLN A 238 31.12 -1.83 14.79
N PRO A 239 31.46 -0.64 14.27
CA PRO A 239 31.29 0.62 15.00
C PRO A 239 29.85 0.89 15.44
N SER A 240 28.87 0.55 14.60
CA SER A 240 27.44 0.65 14.95
C SER A 240 27.06 -0.37 16.04
N ILE A 241 27.53 -1.61 15.92
CA ILE A 241 27.27 -2.65 16.93
C ILE A 241 27.86 -2.25 18.30
N ASP A 242 29.06 -1.71 18.31
CA ASP A 242 29.72 -1.28 19.56
C ASP A 242 28.97 -0.12 20.23
N LYS A 243 28.27 0.70 19.45
CA LYS A 243 27.53 1.88 19.93
C LYS A 243 26.07 1.57 20.29
N PHE A 244 25.40 0.75 19.48
CA PHE A 244 23.96 0.54 19.57
C PHE A 244 23.55 -0.91 19.85
N PHE A 245 24.51 -1.79 20.14
CA PHE A 245 24.32 -3.24 20.23
C PHE A 245 23.95 -3.88 18.88
N LEU A 246 23.81 -5.21 18.89
CA LEU A 246 23.52 -5.99 17.70
C LEU A 246 22.03 -5.89 17.32
N HIS A 247 21.76 -5.42 16.11
CA HIS A 247 20.44 -5.39 15.48
C HIS A 247 20.52 -6.14 14.15
N SER A 248 20.08 -7.40 14.15
CA SER A 248 20.18 -8.29 13.00
C SER A 248 18.94 -8.21 12.11
N GLY A 249 19.15 -8.07 10.81
CA GLY A 249 18.12 -8.18 9.77
C GLY A 249 18.41 -9.39 8.85
N GLN A 250 17.40 -10.22 8.62
CA GLN A 250 17.54 -11.40 7.76
C GLN A 250 16.47 -11.42 6.67
N ARG A 251 16.88 -11.82 5.45
CA ARG A 251 15.95 -12.16 4.36
C ARG A 251 16.45 -13.45 3.69
N SER A 252 15.55 -14.39 3.52
CA SER A 252 15.82 -15.67 2.85
C SER A 252 14.93 -15.85 1.63
N ASP A 253 15.37 -16.74 0.77
CA ASP A 253 14.61 -17.18 -0.41
C ASP A 253 14.22 -16.07 -1.39
N ILE A 254 15.01 -14.95 -1.39
CA ILE A 254 14.83 -13.92 -2.41
C ILE A 254 15.16 -14.47 -3.82
N LEU A 255 14.46 -13.96 -4.82
CA LEU A 255 14.49 -14.52 -6.18
C LEU A 255 15.61 -13.94 -7.06
N VAL A 256 16.54 -13.15 -6.52
CA VAL A 256 17.64 -12.61 -7.32
C VAL A 256 18.52 -13.71 -7.93
N GLN A 257 19.09 -13.45 -9.11
CA GLN A 257 19.80 -14.46 -9.88
C GLN A 257 21.14 -14.86 -9.27
N THR A 258 21.85 -13.96 -8.62
CA THR A 258 23.22 -14.20 -8.16
C THR A 258 23.41 -13.88 -6.67
N ASN A 259 24.40 -14.56 -6.04
CA ASN A 259 24.83 -14.22 -4.68
C ASN A 259 25.47 -12.82 -4.62
N ALA A 260 26.10 -12.36 -5.70
CA ALA A 260 26.69 -11.02 -5.78
C ALA A 260 25.61 -9.92 -5.70
N GLU A 261 24.45 -10.15 -6.30
CA GLU A 261 23.31 -9.25 -6.21
C GLU A 261 22.72 -9.25 -4.79
N ALA A 262 22.57 -10.44 -4.17
CA ALA A 262 22.16 -10.55 -2.77
C ALA A 262 23.11 -9.82 -1.81
N LEU A 263 24.44 -9.92 -2.05
CA LEU A 263 25.45 -9.19 -1.31
C LEU A 263 25.32 -7.67 -1.49
N SER A 264 25.13 -7.21 -2.71
CA SER A 264 24.92 -5.77 -3.00
C SER A 264 23.71 -5.21 -2.28
N GLN A 265 22.62 -5.98 -2.24
CA GLN A 265 21.40 -5.60 -1.49
C GLN A 265 21.65 -5.56 0.03
N ALA A 266 22.39 -6.54 0.57
CA ALA A 266 22.77 -6.54 2.00
C ALA A 266 23.60 -5.30 2.36
N GLN A 267 24.55 -4.93 1.51
CA GLN A 267 25.37 -3.72 1.68
C GLN A 267 24.54 -2.44 1.60
N GLY A 268 23.55 -2.39 0.69
CA GLY A 268 22.62 -1.26 0.58
C GLY A 268 21.78 -1.05 1.84
N ILE A 269 21.21 -2.14 2.41
CA ILE A 269 20.47 -2.07 3.67
C ILE A 269 21.35 -1.59 4.81
N LEU A 270 22.55 -2.18 4.94
CA LEU A 270 23.48 -1.81 5.99
C LEU A 270 23.85 -0.33 5.90
N ALA A 271 24.16 0.18 4.70
CA ALA A 271 24.55 1.56 4.48
C ALA A 271 23.47 2.57 4.90
N THR A 272 22.20 2.21 4.72
CA THR A 272 21.06 3.10 5.01
C THR A 272 20.49 2.94 6.42
N ARG A 273 20.75 1.80 7.12
CA ARG A 273 20.07 1.48 8.39
C ARG A 273 20.98 1.24 9.57
N LYS A 274 22.31 1.38 9.40
CA LYS A 274 23.27 1.12 10.48
C LYS A 274 23.30 2.16 11.60
N ASP A 275 22.72 3.33 11.38
CA ASP A 275 22.64 4.41 12.35
C ASP A 275 21.15 4.79 12.57
N PRO A 276 20.76 5.17 13.82
CA PRO A 276 19.42 5.70 14.06
C PRO A 276 19.21 7.02 13.31
N GLU A 277 18.05 7.18 12.72
CA GLU A 277 17.66 8.40 12.01
C GLU A 277 16.45 9.07 12.66
N VAL A 278 16.42 10.40 12.58
CA VAL A 278 15.22 11.17 12.95
C VAL A 278 14.18 10.96 11.86
N ARG A 279 12.98 10.56 12.26
CA ARG A 279 11.86 10.37 11.34
C ARG A 279 10.62 11.11 11.79
N ILE A 280 9.77 11.45 10.84
CA ILE A 280 8.41 11.90 11.12
C ILE A 280 7.55 10.66 11.37
N ASP A 281 6.99 10.54 12.56
CA ASP A 281 6.14 9.42 12.95
C ASP A 281 4.70 9.60 12.48
N SER A 282 4.21 10.81 12.60
CA SER A 282 2.92 11.22 12.06
C SER A 282 2.88 12.71 11.83
N ILE A 283 2.10 13.11 10.85
CA ILE A 283 1.71 14.50 10.62
C ILE A 283 0.19 14.56 10.47
N GLN A 284 -0.42 15.54 11.12
CA GLN A 284 -1.86 15.76 11.02
C GLN A 284 -2.12 17.02 10.20
N LEU A 285 -2.87 16.84 9.13
CA LEU A 285 -3.20 17.89 8.18
C LEU A 285 -4.70 18.17 8.22
N ASN A 286 -5.09 19.44 8.02
CA ASN A 286 -6.47 19.83 7.82
C ASN A 286 -6.72 20.12 6.35
N LEU A 287 -7.88 19.70 5.84
CA LEU A 287 -8.27 19.93 4.45
C LEU A 287 -8.35 21.42 4.11
N TYR A 288 -8.84 22.22 5.04
CA TYR A 288 -8.89 23.68 4.94
C TYR A 288 -8.06 24.28 6.07
N ASP A 289 -7.25 25.26 5.71
CA ASP A 289 -6.38 25.96 6.64
C ASP A 289 -6.84 27.40 6.82
N ASP A 290 -7.26 27.75 8.04
CA ASP A 290 -7.63 29.10 8.40
C ASP A 290 -6.39 30.02 8.53
N VAL A 291 -5.20 29.42 8.71
CA VAL A 291 -3.93 30.15 8.86
C VAL A 291 -3.36 30.55 7.51
N ASN A 292 -3.47 29.66 6.52
CA ASN A 292 -3.01 29.91 5.15
C ASN A 292 -4.06 29.52 4.10
N PRO A 293 -5.13 30.32 3.96
CA PRO A 293 -6.23 30.02 3.04
C PRO A 293 -5.83 30.01 1.56
N ASN A 294 -4.62 30.49 1.23
CA ASN A 294 -4.10 30.48 -0.14
C ASN A 294 -3.38 29.18 -0.51
N LYS A 295 -3.10 28.33 0.46
CA LYS A 295 -2.48 27.02 0.26
C LYS A 295 -3.22 25.92 1.03
N PRO A 296 -4.52 25.70 0.76
CA PRO A 296 -5.26 24.62 1.40
C PRO A 296 -4.74 23.27 0.93
N LEU A 297 -4.85 22.26 1.79
CA LEU A 297 -4.56 20.87 1.41
C LEU A 297 -5.54 20.36 0.34
N ALA A 298 -6.74 20.94 0.25
CA ALA A 298 -7.71 20.61 -0.77
C ALA A 298 -7.13 20.86 -2.18
N GLY A 299 -7.12 19.84 -3.03
CA GLY A 299 -6.55 19.89 -4.37
C GLY A 299 -5.06 19.53 -4.44
N VAL A 300 -4.43 19.20 -3.31
CA VAL A 300 -3.10 18.60 -3.28
C VAL A 300 -3.25 17.10 -3.48
N ASP A 301 -2.56 16.58 -4.47
CA ASP A 301 -2.54 15.15 -4.78
C ASP A 301 -1.32 14.52 -4.10
N ILE A 302 -1.57 13.72 -3.07
CA ILE A 302 -0.55 12.98 -2.33
C ILE A 302 -0.87 11.50 -2.47
N GLU A 303 0.03 10.76 -3.09
CA GLU A 303 -0.12 9.32 -3.28
C GLU A 303 0.85 8.54 -2.38
N LEU A 304 0.71 7.22 -2.34
CA LEU A 304 1.63 6.37 -1.59
C LEU A 304 3.03 6.46 -2.21
N LEU A 305 4.04 6.61 -1.38
CA LEU A 305 5.47 6.79 -1.72
C LEU A 305 5.86 8.20 -2.24
N ASP A 306 4.95 9.19 -2.19
CA ASP A 306 5.31 10.59 -2.41
C ASP A 306 6.14 11.18 -1.26
#